data_08e1badb3f7a7925ca4ccd89b3252f89
#
_entry.id   08e1badb3f7a7925ca4ccd89b3252f89
#
_cell.length_a   1.000
_cell.length_b   1.000
_cell.length_c   1.000
_cell.angle_alpha   90.00
_cell.angle_beta   90.00
_cell.angle_gamma   90.00
#
_symmetry.space_group_name_H-M   'P 1'
#
loop_
_entity.id
_entity.type
_entity.pdbx_description
1 polymer ?
#
loop_
_entity_poly.entity_id
_entity_poly.type
_entity_poly.pdbx_seq_one_letter_code
_entity_poly.pdbx_strand_id
1 'polypeptide(L)'
;MELANGFGELTDPAEQRRRFEQDLKNRNAEGRSTVPLDEKFLKCLQQGMPESSGMALGVDRLIMWLCGAKQIREVLCFTEDEI
;
A
#
# COMPACT_ATOMS: atom_id res chain seq x y z
N MET A 1 -15.98 5.45 -8.58
CA MET A 1 -15.04 4.36 -8.21
C MET A 1 -13.64 4.73 -8.63
N GLU A 2 -12.70 4.65 -7.73
CA GLU A 2 -11.29 4.87 -8.03
C GLU A 2 -10.70 3.62 -8.68
N LEU A 3 -10.18 3.74 -9.90
CA LEU A 3 -9.58 2.62 -10.64
C LEU A 3 -8.08 2.50 -10.42
N ALA A 4 -7.39 3.63 -10.25
CA ALA A 4 -5.95 3.66 -10.14
C ALA A 4 -5.52 4.82 -9.26
N ASN A 5 -4.35 4.69 -8.65
CA ASN A 5 -3.73 5.75 -7.85
C ASN A 5 -2.25 5.82 -8.18
N GLY A 6 -1.79 7.02 -8.54
CA GLY A 6 -0.39 7.25 -8.86
C GLY A 6 0.22 8.31 -7.96
N PHE A 7 1.50 8.17 -7.63
CA PHE A 7 2.20 9.10 -6.77
C PHE A 7 3.72 9.05 -7.01
N GLY A 8 4.39 10.14 -6.60
CA GLY A 8 5.85 10.14 -6.55
C GLY A 8 6.32 9.29 -5.38
N GLU A 9 7.27 8.40 -5.65
CA GLU A 9 7.79 7.51 -4.62
C GLU A 9 8.73 8.25 -3.68
N LEU A 10 8.67 7.88 -2.40
CA LEU A 10 9.58 8.39 -1.38
C LEU A 10 10.91 7.64 -1.49
N THR A 11 11.97 8.37 -1.83
CA THR A 11 13.30 7.79 -2.03
C THR A 11 14.32 8.18 -0.97
N ASP A 12 13.97 9.11 -0.08
CA ASP A 12 14.84 9.57 1.01
C ASP A 12 14.75 8.60 2.19
N PRO A 13 15.85 7.90 2.54
CA PRO A 13 15.84 6.94 3.64
C PRO A 13 15.59 7.57 5.01
N ALA A 14 16.08 8.77 5.25
CA ALA A 14 15.87 9.45 6.53
C ALA A 14 14.40 9.83 6.72
N GLU A 15 13.75 10.36 5.69
CA GLU A 15 12.32 10.69 5.72
C GLU A 15 11.46 9.42 5.82
N GLN A 16 11.87 8.34 5.14
CA GLN A 16 11.16 7.06 5.22
C GLN A 16 11.20 6.49 6.65
N ARG A 17 12.37 6.54 7.30
CA ARG A 17 12.51 6.12 8.69
C ARG A 17 11.62 6.94 9.61
N ARG A 18 11.60 8.26 9.43
CA ARG A 18 10.77 9.16 10.21
C ARG A 18 9.28 8.81 10.10
N ARG A 19 8.82 8.52 8.89
CA ARG A 19 7.42 8.15 8.66
C ARG A 19 7.07 6.80 9.29
N PHE A 20 7.97 5.82 9.19
CA PHE A 20 7.77 4.51 9.84
C PHE A 20 7.69 4.66 11.35
N GLU A 21 8.56 5.45 11.95
CA GLU A 21 8.55 5.70 13.38
C GLU A 21 7.28 6.40 13.82
N GLN A 22 6.81 7.36 13.04
CA GLN A 22 5.55 8.05 13.31
C GLN A 22 4.35 7.10 13.22
N ASP A 23 4.34 6.21 12.24
CA ASP A 23 3.29 5.20 12.09
C ASP A 23 3.26 4.25 13.28
N LEU A 24 4.42 3.83 13.78
CA LEU A 24 4.52 2.99 14.98
C LEU A 24 3.96 3.70 16.21
N LYS A 25 4.26 4.98 16.37
CA LYS A 25 3.71 5.78 17.48
C LYS A 25 2.19 5.88 17.36
N ASN A 26 1.67 6.12 16.16
CA ASN A 26 0.22 6.21 15.91
C ASN A 26 -0.47 4.88 16.21
N ARG A 27 0.10 3.76 15.79
CA ARG A 27 -0.44 2.44 16.07
C ARG A 27 -0.47 2.14 17.56
N ASN A 28 0.61 2.47 18.27
CA ASN A 28 0.69 2.28 19.70
C ASN A 28 -0.34 3.14 20.44
N ALA A 29 -0.51 4.39 20.03
CA ALA A 29 -1.50 5.30 20.60
C ALA A 29 -2.94 4.83 20.38
N GLU A 30 -3.21 4.17 19.24
CA GLU A 30 -4.52 3.62 18.89
C GLU A 30 -4.77 2.23 19.44
N GLY A 31 -3.80 1.63 20.15
CA GLY A 31 -3.90 0.28 20.68
C GLY A 31 -3.80 -0.82 19.63
N ARG A 32 -3.29 -0.50 18.45
CA ARG A 32 -3.09 -1.48 17.38
C ARG A 32 -1.79 -2.25 17.60
N SER A 33 -1.70 -3.44 16.99
CA SER A 33 -0.47 -4.21 16.96
C SER A 33 0.63 -3.42 16.27
N THR A 34 1.81 -3.41 16.87
CA THR A 34 3.00 -2.81 16.27
C THR A 34 3.83 -3.89 15.59
N VAL A 35 4.53 -3.50 14.53
CA VAL A 35 5.50 -4.35 13.85
C VAL A 35 6.85 -3.67 13.92
N PRO A 36 7.97 -4.42 13.94
CA PRO A 36 9.29 -3.82 13.94
C PRO A 36 9.55 -3.07 12.63
N LEU A 37 10.43 -2.06 12.71
CA LEU A 37 10.88 -1.35 11.51
C LEU A 37 11.55 -2.32 10.54
N ASP A 38 11.30 -2.13 9.25
CA ASP A 38 11.96 -2.92 8.22
C ASP A 38 13.34 -2.32 7.93
N GLU A 39 14.32 -2.75 8.71
CA GLU A 39 15.69 -2.25 8.59
C GLU A 39 16.34 -2.65 7.27
N LYS A 40 15.97 -3.81 6.71
CA LYS A 40 16.48 -4.25 5.41
C LYS A 40 16.02 -3.33 4.29
N PHE A 41 14.76 -2.96 4.32
CA PHE A 41 14.20 -2.02 3.36
C PHE A 41 14.88 -0.65 3.46
N LEU A 42 15.04 -0.12 4.68
CA LEU A 42 15.70 1.15 4.91
C LEU A 42 17.16 1.12 4.46
N LYS A 43 17.85 0.01 4.69
CA LYS A 43 19.23 -0.17 4.22
C LYS A 43 19.31 -0.17 2.70
N CYS A 44 18.35 -0.79 2.03
CA CYS A 44 18.27 -0.75 0.57
C CYS A 44 18.07 0.66 0.05
N LEU A 45 17.23 1.47 0.70
CA LEU A 45 17.05 2.88 0.32
C LEU A 45 18.33 3.68 0.50
N GLN A 46 19.14 3.39 1.53
CA GLN A 46 20.42 4.06 1.77
C GLN A 46 21.42 3.83 0.65
N GLN A 47 21.29 2.74 -0.10
CA GLN A 47 22.14 2.46 -1.25
C GLN A 47 21.81 3.32 -2.47
N GLY A 48 20.73 4.05 -2.40
CA GLY A 48 20.28 4.97 -3.43
C GLY A 48 19.15 4.42 -4.27
N MET A 49 18.10 5.22 -4.40
CA MET A 49 16.98 4.95 -5.27
C MET A 49 16.76 6.20 -6.13
N PRO A 50 16.72 6.08 -7.46
CA PRO A 50 16.49 7.24 -8.31
C PRO A 50 15.08 7.80 -8.07
N GLU A 51 14.93 9.09 -8.32
CA GLU A 51 13.62 9.72 -8.27
C GLU A 51 12.67 9.00 -9.23
N SER A 52 11.53 8.56 -8.71
CA SER A 52 10.61 7.70 -9.45
C SER A 52 9.18 7.95 -9.03
N SER A 53 8.26 7.43 -9.83
CA SER A 53 6.83 7.45 -9.52
C SER A 53 6.27 6.04 -9.68
N GLY A 54 5.15 5.81 -9.03
CA GLY A 54 4.47 4.53 -9.10
C GLY A 54 2.98 4.69 -9.31
N MET A 55 2.34 3.66 -9.81
CA MET A 55 0.91 3.62 -9.99
C MET A 55 0.39 2.23 -9.64
N ALA A 56 -0.71 2.19 -8.91
CA ALA A 56 -1.44 0.96 -8.61
C ALA A 56 -2.78 0.98 -9.34
N LEU A 57 -3.08 -0.08 -10.06
CA LEU A 57 -4.35 -0.25 -10.76
C LEU A 57 -5.11 -1.41 -10.11
N GLY A 58 -6.37 -1.15 -9.73
CA GLY A 58 -7.24 -2.20 -9.21
C GLY A 58 -7.84 -3.02 -10.33
N VAL A 59 -7.28 -4.19 -10.61
CA VAL A 59 -7.73 -5.05 -11.71
C VAL A 59 -9.18 -5.50 -11.48
N ASP A 60 -9.54 -5.87 -10.26
CA ASP A 60 -10.91 -6.28 -9.94
C ASP A 60 -11.90 -5.13 -10.16
N ARG A 61 -11.52 -3.92 -9.78
CA ARG A 61 -12.34 -2.73 -9.99
C ARG A 61 -12.51 -2.42 -11.47
N LEU A 62 -11.46 -2.61 -12.27
CA LEU A 62 -11.54 -2.45 -13.70
C LEU A 62 -12.52 -3.44 -14.32
N ILE A 63 -12.46 -4.70 -13.90
CA ILE A 63 -13.38 -5.74 -14.37
C ILE A 63 -14.81 -5.41 -13.96
N MET A 64 -15.03 -4.97 -12.71
CA MET A 64 -16.35 -4.52 -12.26
C MET A 64 -16.92 -3.42 -13.15
N TRP A 65 -16.09 -2.45 -13.51
CA TRP A 65 -16.51 -1.35 -14.35
C TRP A 65 -16.90 -1.83 -15.76
N LEU A 66 -16.09 -2.69 -16.36
CA LEU A 66 -16.33 -3.24 -17.69
C LEU A 66 -17.57 -4.11 -17.75
N CYS A 67 -17.86 -4.86 -16.69
CA CYS A 67 -19.01 -5.78 -16.62
C CYS A 67 -20.27 -5.14 -16.03
N GLY A 68 -20.17 -3.90 -15.53
CA GLY A 68 -21.28 -3.25 -14.85
C GLY A 68 -21.63 -3.85 -13.50
N ALA A 69 -20.67 -4.55 -12.86
CA ALA A 69 -20.85 -5.14 -11.53
C ALA A 69 -20.88 -4.05 -10.46
N LYS A 70 -21.71 -4.23 -9.43
CA LYS A 70 -21.86 -3.28 -8.33
C LYS A 70 -21.06 -3.66 -7.10
N GLN A 71 -20.72 -4.93 -6.95
CA GLN A 71 -19.97 -5.46 -5.80
C GLN A 71 -18.79 -6.27 -6.28
N ILE A 72 -17.67 -6.14 -5.57
CA ILE A 72 -16.42 -6.84 -5.95
C ILE A 72 -16.58 -8.36 -5.92
N ARG A 73 -17.46 -8.89 -5.05
CA ARG A 73 -17.70 -10.33 -4.96
C ARG A 73 -18.20 -10.94 -6.27
N GLU A 74 -18.80 -10.12 -7.15
CA GLU A 74 -19.33 -10.59 -8.44
C GLU A 74 -18.22 -10.91 -9.43
N VAL A 75 -17.00 -10.43 -9.21
CA VAL A 75 -15.84 -10.63 -10.11
C VAL A 75 -14.75 -11.48 -9.48
N LEU A 76 -14.97 -11.99 -8.27
CA LEU A 76 -14.02 -12.87 -7.57
C LEU A 76 -14.51 -14.30 -7.61
N CYS A 77 -13.58 -15.24 -7.83
CA CYS A 77 -13.90 -16.68 -7.77
C CYS A 77 -14.27 -17.10 -6.34
N PHE A 78 -13.52 -16.55 -5.35
CA PHE A 78 -13.74 -16.82 -3.94
C PHE A 78 -13.57 -15.52 -3.17
N THR A 79 -14.53 -15.23 -2.30
CA THR A 79 -14.44 -14.08 -1.38
C THR A 79 -13.87 -14.54 -0.05
N GLU A 80 -13.43 -13.58 0.78
CA GLU A 80 -12.82 -13.89 2.07
C GLU A 80 -13.74 -14.70 2.97
N ASP A 81 -15.04 -14.43 2.93
CA ASP A 81 -16.03 -15.13 3.73
C ASP A 81 -16.34 -16.56 3.24
N GLU A 82 -15.86 -16.93 2.05
CA GLU A 82 -16.02 -18.25 1.47
C GLU A 82 -14.81 -19.17 1.66
N ILE A 83 -13.73 -18.64 2.20
CA ILE A 83 -12.46 -19.38 2.36
C ILE A 83 -12.39 -20.09 3.72
#